data_989cea1ce0a8bdc62ec0824dd24d80c7
#
_entry.id   989cea1ce0a8bdc62ec0824dd24d80c7
#
_cell.length_a   1.000
_cell.length_b   1.000
_cell.length_c   1.000
_cell.angle_alpha   90.00
_cell.angle_beta   90.00
_cell.angle_gamma   90.00
#
_symmetry.space_group_name_H-M   'P 1'
#
loop_
_entity.id
_entity.type
_entity.pdbx_description
1 polymer ?
#
loop_
_entity_poly.entity_id
_entity_poly.type
_entity_poly.pdbx_seq_one_letter_code
_entity_poly.pdbx_strand_id
1 'polypeptide(L)'
;ERATFYFGGCAGGVWKTTNAGALWENITDGQLKTSAVGAIAVADSSPNIIYVGMGESTIRSNVSHGDGVYKSSDGGRTWANVGLKDSRHIGDIIIHPTNPNIVYVAALGHAWGTNEERGVFRTTDGGATWQKVLYVSNRAGSTDLAMDPHNPHEIYANIWQAQRYPHTMLSGGDDCGIWKSADGGDTWTNITRNKGLPQGAL
;
A
#
# COMPACT_ATOMS: atom_id res chain seq x y z
N GLU A 1 -12.90 5.06 17.99
CA GLU A 1 -13.47 4.26 19.10
C GLU A 1 -12.51 3.12 19.45
N ARG A 2 -12.21 2.92 20.75
CA ARG A 2 -11.20 1.93 21.21
C ARG A 2 -11.59 0.45 20.99
N ALA A 3 -12.78 0.18 20.52
CA ALA A 3 -13.31 -1.19 20.32
C ALA A 3 -13.49 -1.55 18.84
N THR A 4 -13.17 -0.63 17.93
CA THR A 4 -13.30 -0.86 16.48
C THR A 4 -11.96 -1.22 15.87
N PHE A 5 -11.92 -2.39 15.22
CA PHE A 5 -10.75 -2.89 14.51
C PHE A 5 -11.14 -3.39 13.12
N TYR A 6 -10.15 -3.45 12.24
CA TYR A 6 -10.29 -3.97 10.88
C TYR A 6 -9.16 -4.96 10.60
N PHE A 7 -9.43 -5.98 9.81
CA PHE A 7 -8.38 -6.80 9.19
C PHE A 7 -8.75 -7.16 7.76
N GLY A 8 -7.74 -7.36 6.93
CA GLY A 8 -7.85 -7.83 5.56
C GLY A 8 -7.43 -9.28 5.41
N GLY A 9 -8.26 -10.06 4.72
CA GLY A 9 -7.93 -11.44 4.40
C GLY A 9 -7.26 -11.56 3.02
N CYS A 10 -6.32 -12.52 2.87
CA CYS A 10 -5.69 -12.81 1.57
C CYS A 10 -6.69 -13.22 0.47
N ALA A 11 -7.87 -13.71 0.84
CA ALA A 11 -8.94 -14.07 -0.08
C ALA A 11 -10.33 -13.88 0.56
N GLY A 12 -10.46 -13.01 1.56
CA GLY A 12 -11.67 -12.87 2.37
C GLY A 12 -12.16 -11.43 2.54
N GLY A 13 -11.66 -10.49 1.74
CA GLY A 13 -12.05 -9.07 1.87
C GLY A 13 -11.69 -8.46 3.20
N VAL A 14 -12.43 -7.42 3.60
CA VAL A 14 -12.22 -6.67 4.84
C VAL A 14 -13.26 -7.04 5.89
N TRP A 15 -12.79 -7.31 7.09
CA TRP A 15 -13.61 -7.63 8.26
C TRP A 15 -13.50 -6.51 9.29
N LYS A 16 -14.61 -6.21 9.95
CA LYS A 16 -14.75 -5.18 10.96
C LYS A 16 -15.32 -5.75 12.24
N THR A 17 -14.80 -5.31 13.38
CA THR A 17 -15.44 -5.46 14.69
C THR A 17 -15.67 -4.09 15.32
N THR A 18 -16.73 -3.97 16.12
CA THR A 18 -17.03 -2.77 16.92
C THR A 18 -17.11 -3.07 18.42
N ASN A 19 -16.79 -4.32 18.78
CA ASN A 19 -16.89 -4.83 20.17
C ASN A 19 -15.60 -5.57 20.60
N ALA A 20 -14.43 -4.99 20.23
CA ALA A 20 -13.11 -5.49 20.59
C ALA A 20 -12.82 -6.94 20.13
N GLY A 21 -13.40 -7.35 19.00
CA GLY A 21 -13.15 -8.67 18.41
C GLY A 21 -14.10 -9.78 18.84
N ALA A 22 -15.12 -9.47 19.66
CA ALA A 22 -16.10 -10.48 20.07
C ALA A 22 -16.96 -10.97 18.88
N LEU A 23 -17.28 -10.08 17.96
CA LEU A 23 -17.95 -10.40 16.69
C LEU A 23 -17.24 -9.68 15.53
N TRP A 24 -17.19 -10.35 14.38
CA TRP A 24 -16.63 -9.84 13.16
C TRP A 24 -17.62 -9.92 12.02
N GLU A 25 -17.71 -8.86 11.23
CA GLU A 25 -18.58 -8.75 10.08
C GLU A 25 -17.73 -8.48 8.81
N ASN A 26 -17.98 -9.21 7.73
CA ASN A 26 -17.41 -8.87 6.45
C ASN A 26 -18.13 -7.64 5.89
N ILE A 27 -17.39 -6.57 5.65
CA ILE A 27 -17.94 -5.29 5.19
C ILE A 27 -17.69 -5.02 3.70
N THR A 28 -17.19 -6.01 2.95
CA THR A 28 -16.82 -5.86 1.54
C THR A 28 -17.48 -6.86 0.61
N ASP A 29 -18.24 -7.83 1.12
CA ASP A 29 -18.90 -8.83 0.31
C ASP A 29 -19.84 -8.19 -0.72
N GLY A 30 -19.66 -8.58 -2.00
CA GLY A 30 -20.42 -8.06 -3.12
C GLY A 30 -20.02 -6.64 -3.58
N GLN A 31 -19.05 -5.99 -2.95
CA GLN A 31 -18.64 -4.62 -3.26
C GLN A 31 -17.25 -4.52 -3.92
N LEU A 32 -16.33 -5.41 -3.55
CA LEU A 32 -15.00 -5.46 -4.17
C LEU A 32 -14.99 -6.48 -5.32
N LYS A 33 -14.23 -6.19 -6.37
CA LYS A 33 -14.09 -7.08 -7.53
C LYS A 33 -13.10 -8.22 -7.29
N THR A 34 -12.11 -7.98 -6.41
CA THR A 34 -11.13 -8.97 -5.98
C THR A 34 -11.19 -9.12 -4.47
N SER A 35 -10.76 -10.26 -3.94
CA SER A 35 -10.90 -10.58 -2.52
C SER A 35 -9.60 -10.47 -1.72
N ALA A 36 -8.46 -10.35 -2.41
CA ALA A 36 -7.16 -10.27 -1.77
C ALA A 36 -6.88 -8.84 -1.28
N VAL A 37 -6.75 -8.67 0.03
CA VAL A 37 -6.41 -7.40 0.66
C VAL A 37 -4.93 -7.38 0.98
N GLY A 38 -4.21 -6.37 0.50
CA GLY A 38 -2.80 -6.15 0.78
C GLY A 38 -2.55 -5.15 1.89
N ALA A 39 -3.35 -4.08 1.95
CA ALA A 39 -3.20 -3.03 2.96
C ALA A 39 -4.56 -2.44 3.37
N ILE A 40 -4.65 -1.96 4.61
CA ILE A 40 -5.81 -1.20 5.11
C ILE A 40 -5.29 -0.01 5.91
N ALA A 41 -5.84 1.17 5.63
CA ALA A 41 -5.57 2.36 6.42
C ALA A 41 -6.88 3.07 6.80
N VAL A 42 -6.97 3.48 8.06
CA VAL A 42 -8.08 4.26 8.60
C VAL A 42 -7.56 5.66 8.93
N ALA A 43 -8.26 6.69 8.49
CA ALA A 43 -7.83 8.06 8.74
C ALA A 43 -8.02 8.45 10.22
N ASP A 44 -6.94 8.81 10.92
CA ASP A 44 -6.98 9.25 12.32
C ASP A 44 -7.89 10.46 12.53
N SER A 45 -7.81 11.43 11.61
CA SER A 45 -8.61 12.66 11.65
C SER A 45 -10.09 12.45 11.30
N SER A 46 -10.44 11.32 10.66
CA SER A 46 -11.80 11.00 10.23
C SER A 46 -12.00 9.49 10.10
N PRO A 47 -12.30 8.75 11.19
CA PRO A 47 -12.34 7.27 11.20
C PRO A 47 -13.38 6.63 10.26
N ASN A 48 -14.27 7.41 9.68
CA ASN A 48 -15.19 6.93 8.63
C ASN A 48 -14.50 6.82 7.26
N ILE A 49 -13.34 7.44 7.08
CA ILE A 49 -12.56 7.36 5.84
C ILE A 49 -11.56 6.22 5.98
N ILE A 50 -11.72 5.24 5.10
CA ILE A 50 -10.90 4.02 5.06
C ILE A 50 -10.42 3.81 3.63
N TYR A 51 -9.15 3.48 3.48
CA TYR A 51 -8.58 3.04 2.21
C TYR A 51 -8.15 1.58 2.30
N VAL A 52 -8.36 0.84 1.22
CA VAL A 52 -7.97 -0.57 1.10
C VAL A 52 -7.20 -0.75 -0.19
N GLY A 53 -5.97 -1.23 -0.09
CA GLY A 53 -5.14 -1.65 -1.19
C GLY A 53 -5.32 -3.12 -1.47
N MET A 54 -5.61 -3.45 -2.74
CA MET A 54 -5.90 -4.81 -3.13
C MET A 54 -4.65 -5.54 -3.65
N GLY A 55 -4.65 -6.88 -3.45
CA GLY A 55 -3.59 -7.78 -3.91
C GLY A 55 -2.50 -8.01 -2.86
N GLU A 56 -2.07 -9.26 -2.74
CA GLU A 56 -1.05 -9.67 -1.78
C GLU A 56 0.34 -9.17 -2.21
N SER A 57 1.06 -8.46 -1.33
CA SER A 57 2.45 -8.04 -1.57
C SER A 57 3.48 -9.10 -1.20
N THR A 58 3.08 -10.09 -0.40
CA THR A 58 3.93 -11.23 -0.07
C THR A 58 3.91 -12.24 -1.21
N ILE A 59 4.92 -12.18 -2.08
CA ILE A 59 4.97 -12.96 -3.31
C ILE A 59 5.25 -14.44 -3.03
N ARG A 60 4.23 -15.28 -3.14
CA ARG A 60 4.30 -16.74 -3.12
C ARG A 60 3.79 -17.32 -4.43
N SER A 61 3.88 -18.65 -4.62
CA SER A 61 3.51 -19.28 -5.90
C SER A 61 2.04 -19.14 -6.28
N ASN A 62 1.16 -18.91 -5.30
CA ASN A 62 -0.28 -18.73 -5.49
C ASN A 62 -0.75 -17.33 -5.08
N VAL A 63 0.10 -16.32 -5.23
CA VAL A 63 -0.22 -14.94 -4.90
C VAL A 63 -1.44 -14.44 -5.69
N SER A 64 -2.40 -13.85 -4.99
CA SER A 64 -3.61 -13.31 -5.59
C SER A 64 -3.44 -11.82 -5.89
N HIS A 65 -3.78 -11.44 -7.12
CA HIS A 65 -3.75 -10.03 -7.52
C HIS A 65 -4.99 -9.26 -7.06
N GLY A 66 -4.82 -7.96 -6.94
CA GLY A 66 -5.90 -7.01 -6.73
C GLY A 66 -6.21 -6.19 -7.99
N ASP A 67 -7.05 -5.17 -7.81
CA ASP A 67 -7.48 -4.24 -8.86
C ASP A 67 -7.41 -2.76 -8.40
N GLY A 68 -6.42 -2.45 -7.57
CA GLY A 68 -6.10 -1.10 -7.15
C GLY A 68 -6.56 -0.74 -5.74
N VAL A 69 -6.94 0.51 -5.55
CA VAL A 69 -7.33 1.07 -4.26
C VAL A 69 -8.84 1.28 -4.20
N TYR A 70 -9.44 0.88 -3.08
CA TYR A 70 -10.82 1.21 -2.74
C TYR A 70 -10.87 2.18 -1.56
N LYS A 71 -11.87 3.06 -1.57
CA LYS A 71 -12.15 4.02 -0.51
C LYS A 71 -13.56 3.83 0.00
N SER A 72 -13.72 3.88 1.32
CA SER A 72 -14.99 4.12 2.00
C SER A 72 -14.95 5.49 2.66
N SER A 73 -16.10 6.19 2.66
CA SER A 73 -16.28 7.46 3.37
C SER A 73 -17.35 7.37 4.47
N ASP A 74 -17.85 6.17 4.75
CA ASP A 74 -18.97 5.91 5.66
C ASP A 74 -18.70 4.77 6.66
N GLY A 75 -17.43 4.55 6.97
CA GLY A 75 -16.98 3.55 7.95
C GLY A 75 -17.08 2.12 7.45
N GLY A 76 -16.96 1.93 6.13
CA GLY A 76 -16.94 0.62 5.48
C GLY A 76 -18.30 0.12 5.02
N ARG A 77 -19.36 0.95 5.02
CA ARG A 77 -20.69 0.54 4.53
C ARG A 77 -20.74 0.48 3.00
N THR A 78 -20.06 1.42 2.33
CA THR A 78 -19.94 1.43 0.86
C THR A 78 -18.50 1.65 0.43
N TRP A 79 -18.14 1.09 -0.74
CA TRP A 79 -16.80 1.12 -1.28
C TRP A 79 -16.78 1.56 -2.74
N ALA A 80 -15.86 2.45 -3.07
CA ALA A 80 -15.61 2.89 -4.44
C ALA A 80 -14.16 2.60 -4.83
N ASN A 81 -13.93 2.05 -6.03
CA ASN A 81 -12.58 1.95 -6.57
C ASN A 81 -12.10 3.34 -6.98
N VAL A 82 -10.97 3.77 -6.43
CA VAL A 82 -10.39 5.10 -6.63
C VAL A 82 -9.10 5.09 -7.46
N GLY A 83 -8.79 3.98 -8.15
CA GLY A 83 -7.69 3.94 -9.12
C GLY A 83 -6.60 2.92 -8.83
N LEU A 84 -5.45 3.10 -9.47
CA LEU A 84 -4.27 2.23 -9.44
C LEU A 84 -4.57 0.76 -9.78
N LYS A 85 -5.44 0.53 -10.76
CA LYS A 85 -5.96 -0.82 -11.08
C LYS A 85 -4.90 -1.78 -11.57
N ASP A 86 -3.90 -1.28 -12.30
CA ASP A 86 -2.82 -2.12 -12.85
C ASP A 86 -1.63 -2.28 -11.89
N SER A 87 -1.70 -1.70 -10.68
CA SER A 87 -0.69 -1.94 -9.64
C SER A 87 -0.71 -3.39 -9.16
N ARG A 88 -1.87 -4.03 -9.17
CA ARG A 88 -2.17 -5.43 -8.81
C ARG A 88 -1.78 -5.87 -7.42
N HIS A 89 -0.68 -5.36 -6.87
CA HIS A 89 -0.21 -5.74 -5.53
C HIS A 89 0.17 -4.47 -4.76
N ILE A 90 -0.66 -4.12 -3.78
CA ILE A 90 -0.44 -2.98 -2.91
C ILE A 90 0.01 -3.49 -1.55
N GLY A 91 1.22 -3.08 -1.14
CA GLY A 91 1.84 -3.54 0.09
C GLY A 91 1.46 -2.72 1.31
N ASP A 92 1.32 -1.40 1.12
CA ASP A 92 1.01 -0.51 2.22
C ASP A 92 0.26 0.75 1.76
N ILE A 93 -0.47 1.36 2.70
CA ILE A 93 -1.17 2.64 2.53
C ILE A 93 -0.99 3.45 3.80
N ILE A 94 -0.47 4.67 3.65
CA ILE A 94 -0.42 5.63 4.76
C ILE A 94 -1.26 6.86 4.43
N ILE A 95 -1.99 7.34 5.43
CA ILE A 95 -2.83 8.53 5.34
C ILE A 95 -2.19 9.64 6.16
N HIS A 96 -2.17 10.84 5.63
CA HIS A 96 -1.69 12.00 6.38
C HIS A 96 -2.51 12.20 7.67
N PRO A 97 -1.88 12.40 8.84
CA PRO A 97 -2.57 12.34 10.14
C PRO A 97 -3.70 13.36 10.30
N THR A 98 -3.61 14.52 9.66
CA THR A 98 -4.61 15.59 9.80
C THR A 98 -5.42 15.86 8.53
N ASN A 99 -5.05 15.28 7.37
CA ASN A 99 -5.76 15.48 6.11
C ASN A 99 -6.02 14.13 5.40
N PRO A 100 -7.22 13.56 5.52
CA PRO A 100 -7.54 12.25 4.97
C PRO A 100 -7.59 12.19 3.43
N ASN A 101 -7.44 13.33 2.75
CA ASN A 101 -7.34 13.39 1.29
C ASN A 101 -5.90 13.23 0.79
N ILE A 102 -4.90 13.35 1.67
CA ILE A 102 -3.49 13.09 1.32
C ILE A 102 -3.17 11.65 1.73
N VAL A 103 -2.89 10.81 0.72
CA VAL A 103 -2.63 9.38 0.91
C VAL A 103 -1.47 8.94 0.05
N TYR A 104 -0.63 8.09 0.60
CA TYR A 104 0.47 7.44 -0.10
C TYR A 104 0.22 5.94 -0.20
N VAL A 105 0.55 5.36 -1.33
CA VAL A 105 0.35 3.95 -1.63
C VAL A 105 1.66 3.32 -2.10
N ALA A 106 2.08 2.27 -1.43
CA ALA A 106 3.18 1.42 -1.86
C ALA A 106 2.66 0.38 -2.86
N ALA A 107 3.03 0.52 -4.12
CA ALA A 107 2.64 -0.40 -5.19
C ALA A 107 3.84 -1.27 -5.59
N LEU A 108 3.73 -2.58 -5.34
CA LEU A 108 4.72 -3.55 -5.80
C LEU A 108 4.63 -3.74 -7.33
N GLY A 109 3.44 -3.61 -7.90
CA GLY A 109 3.19 -3.89 -9.32
C GLY A 109 2.90 -5.36 -9.59
N HIS A 110 3.12 -5.82 -10.83
CA HIS A 110 2.85 -7.21 -11.22
C HIS A 110 3.85 -8.19 -10.60
N ALA A 111 3.37 -9.25 -9.96
CA ALA A 111 4.22 -10.30 -9.41
C ALA A 111 4.87 -11.17 -10.51
N TRP A 112 4.18 -11.40 -11.63
CA TRP A 112 4.59 -12.33 -12.69
C TRP A 112 5.23 -11.68 -13.91
N GLY A 113 5.45 -10.36 -13.86
CA GLY A 113 6.05 -9.63 -14.97
C GLY A 113 6.42 -8.21 -14.59
N THR A 114 6.85 -7.45 -15.58
CA THR A 114 7.14 -6.03 -15.43
C THR A 114 5.89 -5.20 -15.70
N ASN A 115 5.78 -4.03 -15.08
CA ASN A 115 4.77 -3.02 -15.40
C ASN A 115 5.19 -1.64 -14.88
N GLU A 116 4.51 -0.61 -15.34
CA GLU A 116 4.83 0.78 -14.99
C GLU A 116 4.11 1.29 -13.73
N GLU A 117 3.04 0.64 -13.27
CA GLU A 117 2.37 1.00 -12.02
C GLU A 117 3.05 0.37 -10.82
N ARG A 118 4.28 0.84 -10.55
CA ARG A 118 5.15 0.43 -9.44
C ARG A 118 5.71 1.65 -8.73
N GLY A 119 6.12 1.47 -7.47
CA GLY A 119 6.73 2.51 -6.66
C GLY A 119 5.77 3.13 -5.68
N VAL A 120 5.91 4.43 -5.41
CA VAL A 120 5.03 5.15 -4.48
C VAL A 120 4.13 6.10 -5.26
N PHE A 121 2.84 6.03 -4.99
CA PHE A 121 1.83 6.94 -5.52
C PHE A 121 1.28 7.81 -4.39
N ARG A 122 1.00 9.08 -4.72
CA ARG A 122 0.36 10.05 -3.83
C ARG A 122 -0.91 10.58 -4.44
N THR A 123 -1.94 10.72 -3.63
CA THR A 123 -3.10 11.57 -3.93
C THR A 123 -3.16 12.74 -2.94
N THR A 124 -3.70 13.86 -3.36
CA THR A 124 -4.00 15.03 -2.50
C THR A 124 -5.48 15.42 -2.53
N ASP A 125 -6.28 14.66 -3.29
CA ASP A 125 -7.70 14.89 -3.53
C ASP A 125 -8.58 13.67 -3.12
N GLY A 126 -8.03 12.81 -2.26
CA GLY A 126 -8.74 11.67 -1.72
C GLY A 126 -8.95 10.53 -2.71
N GLY A 127 -8.07 10.41 -3.69
CA GLY A 127 -8.06 9.33 -4.67
C GLY A 127 -8.71 9.66 -6.00
N ALA A 128 -9.14 10.91 -6.22
CA ALA A 128 -9.66 11.32 -7.52
C ALA A 128 -8.56 11.32 -8.59
N THR A 129 -7.34 11.73 -8.20
CA THR A 129 -6.15 11.65 -9.05
C THR A 129 -4.96 11.07 -8.28
N TRP A 130 -4.03 10.43 -9.00
CA TRP A 130 -2.82 9.84 -8.45
C TRP A 130 -1.58 10.33 -9.18
N GLN A 131 -0.58 10.73 -8.42
CA GLN A 131 0.75 11.09 -8.90
C GLN A 131 1.75 10.00 -8.49
N LYS A 132 2.55 9.50 -9.42
CA LYS A 132 3.67 8.62 -9.13
C LYS A 132 4.84 9.47 -8.62
N VAL A 133 5.10 9.45 -7.31
CA VAL A 133 6.10 10.32 -6.64
C VAL A 133 7.45 9.64 -6.45
N LEU A 134 7.50 8.31 -6.44
CA LEU A 134 8.75 7.54 -6.45
C LEU A 134 8.63 6.39 -7.44
N TYR A 135 9.54 6.36 -8.41
CA TYR A 135 9.65 5.29 -9.40
C TYR A 135 11.13 5.01 -9.70
N VAL A 136 11.53 3.76 -9.63
CA VAL A 136 12.91 3.35 -9.94
C VAL A 136 12.98 2.61 -11.27
N SER A 137 12.17 1.58 -11.43
CA SER A 137 12.12 0.82 -12.69
C SER A 137 10.81 0.04 -12.83
N ASN A 138 10.57 -0.53 -14.00
CA ASN A 138 9.42 -1.40 -14.24
C ASN A 138 9.57 -2.81 -13.60
N ARG A 139 10.65 -3.07 -12.86
CA ARG A 139 10.95 -4.35 -12.19
C ARG A 139 10.89 -4.25 -10.67
N ALA A 140 11.00 -3.04 -10.12
CA ALA A 140 11.06 -2.80 -8.68
C ALA A 140 9.91 -1.90 -8.23
N GLY A 141 9.23 -2.30 -7.16
CA GLY A 141 8.09 -1.57 -6.60
C GLY A 141 8.23 -1.39 -5.09
N SER A 142 7.32 -0.63 -4.50
CA SER A 142 7.27 -0.42 -3.06
C SER A 142 6.33 -1.41 -2.39
N THR A 143 6.68 -1.88 -1.19
CA THR A 143 5.83 -2.78 -0.40
C THR A 143 5.56 -2.25 1.00
N ASP A 144 6.27 -1.18 1.42
CA ASP A 144 6.19 -0.66 2.76
C ASP A 144 6.52 0.83 2.78
N LEU A 145 5.83 1.58 3.63
CA LEU A 145 5.97 3.02 3.83
C LEU A 145 6.01 3.33 5.33
N ALA A 146 6.74 4.36 5.69
CA ALA A 146 6.66 4.93 7.04
C ALA A 146 6.64 6.45 6.96
N MET A 147 5.77 7.08 7.74
CA MET A 147 5.66 8.53 7.87
C MET A 147 5.89 8.92 9.32
N ASP A 148 6.68 9.96 9.55
CA ASP A 148 6.78 10.54 10.88
C ASP A 148 5.45 11.20 11.28
N PRO A 149 4.77 10.71 12.33
CA PRO A 149 3.47 11.25 12.73
C PRO A 149 3.54 12.69 13.24
N HIS A 150 4.71 13.17 13.65
CA HIS A 150 4.94 14.54 14.13
C HIS A 150 5.43 15.47 13.02
N ASN A 151 6.00 14.91 11.95
CA ASN A 151 6.44 15.62 10.76
C ASN A 151 6.05 14.85 9.49
N PRO A 152 4.80 14.98 9.00
CA PRO A 152 4.31 14.22 7.84
C PRO A 152 5.03 14.49 6.53
N HIS A 153 5.94 15.47 6.48
CA HIS A 153 6.83 15.69 5.35
C HIS A 153 7.97 14.66 5.30
N GLU A 154 8.30 14.02 6.43
CA GLU A 154 9.28 12.94 6.46
C GLU A 154 8.62 11.59 6.17
N ILE A 155 8.99 11.01 5.02
CA ILE A 155 8.45 9.73 4.55
C ILE A 155 9.61 8.84 4.13
N TYR A 156 9.50 7.57 4.51
CA TYR A 156 10.43 6.51 4.09
C TYR A 156 9.69 5.50 3.25
N ALA A 157 10.36 4.99 2.22
CA ALA A 157 9.82 3.95 1.36
C ALA A 157 10.90 2.89 1.09
N ASN A 158 10.51 1.63 1.07
CA ASN A 158 11.35 0.60 0.47
C ASN A 158 11.07 0.51 -1.03
N ILE A 159 12.06 0.10 -1.78
CA ILE A 159 11.91 -0.37 -3.16
C ILE A 159 12.50 -1.77 -3.23
N TRP A 160 11.73 -2.69 -3.74
CA TRP A 160 12.08 -4.10 -3.85
C TRP A 160 11.93 -4.59 -5.30
N GLN A 161 13.05 -5.06 -5.84
CA GLN A 161 13.04 -5.75 -7.13
C GLN A 161 12.65 -7.19 -6.91
N ALA A 162 11.44 -7.54 -7.34
CA ALA A 162 10.89 -8.86 -7.14
C ALA A 162 10.05 -9.30 -8.35
N GLN A 163 10.23 -10.56 -8.73
CA GLN A 163 9.44 -11.16 -9.79
C GLN A 163 9.27 -12.67 -9.55
N ARG A 164 8.04 -13.15 -9.71
CA ARG A 164 7.73 -14.56 -9.64
C ARG A 164 7.85 -15.21 -11.00
N TYR A 165 8.44 -16.40 -11.02
CA TYR A 165 8.47 -17.33 -12.15
C TYR A 165 7.85 -18.67 -11.71
N PRO A 166 7.39 -19.54 -12.64
CA PRO A 166 6.78 -20.81 -12.26
C PRO A 166 7.69 -21.72 -11.40
N HIS A 167 8.99 -21.64 -11.59
CA HIS A 167 9.99 -22.50 -10.96
C HIS A 167 10.89 -21.77 -9.94
N THR A 168 10.83 -20.44 -9.87
CA THR A 168 11.69 -19.67 -8.98
C THR A 168 11.09 -18.31 -8.65
N MET A 169 11.77 -17.58 -7.77
CA MET A 169 11.48 -16.19 -7.47
C MET A 169 12.79 -15.41 -7.52
N LEU A 170 12.78 -14.32 -8.30
CA LEU A 170 13.80 -13.28 -8.18
C LEU A 170 13.43 -12.42 -6.98
N SER A 171 14.36 -12.24 -6.05
CA SER A 171 14.22 -11.34 -4.90
C SER A 171 15.54 -10.63 -4.68
N GLY A 172 15.55 -9.30 -4.82
CA GLY A 172 16.75 -8.50 -4.76
C GLY A 172 17.27 -8.08 -6.14
N GLY A 173 18.16 -7.12 -6.15
CA GLY A 173 18.80 -6.57 -7.34
C GLY A 173 19.20 -5.11 -7.17
N ASP A 174 19.81 -4.54 -8.20
CA ASP A 174 20.37 -3.18 -8.18
C ASP A 174 19.31 -2.08 -7.98
N ASP A 175 18.05 -2.37 -8.28
CA ASP A 175 16.94 -1.45 -8.12
C ASP A 175 16.38 -1.45 -6.68
N CYS A 176 16.87 -2.32 -5.78
CA CYS A 176 16.44 -2.35 -4.39
C CYS A 176 17.00 -1.16 -3.60
N GLY A 177 16.26 -0.71 -2.61
CA GLY A 177 16.75 0.32 -1.72
C GLY A 177 15.75 0.87 -0.73
N ILE A 178 16.28 1.73 0.14
CA ILE A 178 15.52 2.54 1.08
C ILE A 178 15.62 3.99 0.64
N TRP A 179 14.49 4.65 0.55
CA TRP A 179 14.36 6.02 0.09
C TRP A 179 13.73 6.89 1.17
N LYS A 180 14.19 8.11 1.29
CA LYS A 180 13.66 9.14 2.20
C LYS A 180 13.22 10.36 1.42
N SER A 181 12.06 10.87 1.75
CA SER A 181 11.61 12.22 1.42
C SER A 181 11.55 13.07 2.68
N ALA A 182 11.81 14.37 2.55
CA ALA A 182 11.70 15.38 3.61
C ALA A 182 10.72 16.50 3.23
N ASP A 183 10.00 16.35 2.13
CA ASP A 183 9.12 17.37 1.53
C ASP A 183 7.74 16.80 1.13
N GLY A 184 7.30 15.74 1.82
CA GLY A 184 6.00 15.12 1.55
C GLY A 184 5.96 14.34 0.24
N GLY A 185 7.10 13.83 -0.22
CA GLY A 185 7.19 12.99 -1.41
C GLY A 185 7.43 13.75 -2.72
N ASP A 186 7.72 15.06 -2.67
CA ASP A 186 8.04 15.81 -3.88
C ASP A 186 9.43 15.44 -4.41
N THR A 187 10.40 15.22 -3.50
CA THR A 187 11.72 14.69 -3.84
C THR A 187 12.11 13.51 -2.95
N TRP A 188 12.95 12.62 -3.48
CA TRP A 188 13.40 11.41 -2.80
C TRP A 188 14.89 11.23 -2.88
N THR A 189 15.51 10.87 -1.76
CA THR A 189 16.93 10.56 -1.67
C THR A 189 17.11 9.09 -1.34
N ASN A 190 17.93 8.39 -2.13
CA ASN A 190 18.31 7.01 -1.82
C ASN A 190 19.28 7.02 -0.63
N ILE A 191 18.88 6.39 0.48
CA ILE A 191 19.67 6.32 1.71
C ILE A 191 20.23 4.92 1.99
N THR A 192 20.06 3.98 1.08
CA THR A 192 20.46 2.57 1.22
C THR A 192 21.88 2.38 1.72
N ARG A 193 22.82 3.22 1.24
CA ARG A 193 24.23 3.14 1.57
C ARG A 193 24.67 4.10 2.69
N ASN A 194 23.74 4.73 3.39
CA ASN A 194 24.07 5.62 4.49
C ASN A 194 24.71 4.88 5.65
N LYS A 195 25.67 5.55 6.33
CA LYS A 195 26.33 5.01 7.53
C LYS A 195 25.30 4.64 8.59
N GLY A 196 25.41 3.44 9.15
CA GLY A 196 24.50 2.92 10.17
C GLY A 196 23.45 1.94 9.63
N LEU A 197 23.26 1.88 8.32
CA LEU A 197 22.44 0.86 7.70
C LEU A 197 23.28 -0.38 7.32
N PRO A 198 22.67 -1.58 7.24
CA PRO A 198 23.33 -2.77 6.74
C PRO A 198 23.92 -2.56 5.34
N GLN A 199 25.15 -3.00 5.10
CA GLN A 199 25.87 -2.79 3.83
C GLN A 199 26.11 -4.11 3.07
N GLY A 200 25.22 -5.06 3.21
CA GLY A 200 25.26 -6.34 2.47
C GLY A 200 24.75 -6.23 1.02
N ALA A 201 24.75 -7.36 0.33
CA ALA A 201 24.03 -7.49 -0.94
C ALA A 201 22.50 -7.37 -0.70
N LEU A 202 21.81 -6.66 -1.57
CA LEU A 202 20.37 -6.47 -1.51
C LEU A 202 19.65 -7.40 -2.49
#